data_dc151299f10d06b867d7d2fb4bf6ae44
#
_entry.id   dc151299f10d06b867d7d2fb4bf6ae44
#
_cell.length_a   1.000
_cell.length_b   1.000
_cell.length_c   1.000
_cell.angle_alpha   90.00
_cell.angle_beta   90.00
_cell.angle_gamma   90.00
#
_symmetry.space_group_name_H-M   'P 1'
#
loop_
_entity.id
_entity.type
_entity.pdbx_description
1 polymer ?
#
loop_
_entity_poly.entity_id
_entity_poly.type
_entity_poly.pdbx_seq_one_letter_code
_entity_poly.pdbx_strand_id
1 'polypeptide(L)'
;MVEQVAQDEGLAPSFSPERIKQLERETRRDSIGRAWYKFSRNHLSVIGLATVILLVLLAIFANYVTPYPRHAGAFTDFAHAKISPDAQYWFGTDEIGRDIFTRVIFGLRSSLLMAVLVLTLVVPPGVLLGLLAGYYQGTWIDTVIMRVTDIFLAVPPLILALAVASVLEPNLWNGMMAVSLMWWPWYTRLVYGLGTQLRNEYFVTAAELTGARTSHILFREILPNTVSPILTKMSLDVAWVIIIGSMLSFVGLGVQPPEPSLGTMIADGARYLPDQWWIAIFPALAIVVVVLAFNLLGDGIRDMFATEEI
;
A
#
# COMPACT_ATOMS: atom_id res chain seq x y z
N MET A 1 -48.76 -24.83 -18.77
CA MET A 1 -49.23 -25.96 -17.93
C MET A 1 -48.22 -26.37 -16.88
N VAL A 2 -46.90 -26.43 -17.15
CA VAL A 2 -45.86 -26.72 -16.16
C VAL A 2 -45.60 -25.52 -15.22
N GLU A 3 -45.69 -24.27 -15.71
CA GLU A 3 -45.56 -23.05 -14.90
C GLU A 3 -46.74 -22.79 -13.97
N GLN A 4 -47.93 -23.21 -14.32
CA GLN A 4 -49.10 -23.06 -13.46
C GLN A 4 -49.13 -24.07 -12.30
N VAL A 5 -48.61 -25.27 -12.50
CA VAL A 5 -48.50 -26.28 -11.44
C VAL A 5 -47.45 -25.90 -10.38
N ALA A 6 -46.36 -25.20 -10.79
CA ALA A 6 -45.35 -24.72 -9.88
C ALA A 6 -45.81 -23.51 -9.02
N GLN A 7 -46.80 -22.77 -9.46
CA GLN A 7 -47.42 -21.68 -8.70
C GLN A 7 -48.42 -22.16 -7.65
N ASP A 8 -49.12 -23.27 -7.93
CA ASP A 8 -50.12 -23.83 -7.01
C ASP A 8 -49.51 -24.64 -5.85
N GLU A 9 -48.28 -25.12 -5.98
CA GLU A 9 -47.62 -25.91 -4.94
C GLU A 9 -46.78 -25.08 -3.92
N GLY A 10 -46.74 -23.74 -4.03
CA GLY A 10 -46.08 -22.90 -3.05
C GLY A 10 -44.55 -23.10 -2.96
N LEU A 11 -43.92 -23.77 -3.94
CA LEU A 11 -42.58 -24.33 -3.88
C LEU A 11 -41.49 -23.52 -4.58
N ALA A 12 -41.79 -22.34 -5.12
CA ALA A 12 -40.73 -21.43 -5.57
C ALA A 12 -41.16 -19.95 -5.42
N PRO A 13 -40.57 -19.18 -4.52
CA PRO A 13 -40.71 -17.73 -4.59
C PRO A 13 -40.18 -17.29 -5.95
N SER A 14 -41.06 -16.69 -6.80
CA SER A 14 -40.64 -16.10 -8.06
C SER A 14 -39.59 -15.02 -7.78
N PHE A 15 -38.32 -15.33 -8.05
CA PHE A 15 -37.24 -14.38 -7.94
C PHE A 15 -37.33 -13.42 -9.12
N SER A 16 -38.11 -12.34 -8.96
CA SER A 16 -38.07 -11.25 -9.93
C SER A 16 -36.64 -10.66 -9.97
N PRO A 17 -36.15 -10.20 -11.13
CA PRO A 17 -34.84 -9.59 -11.24
C PRO A 17 -34.60 -8.44 -10.22
N GLU A 18 -35.67 -7.75 -9.83
CA GLU A 18 -35.65 -6.71 -8.80
C GLU A 18 -35.43 -7.29 -7.40
N ARG A 19 -36.03 -8.40 -7.08
CA ARG A 19 -35.89 -9.07 -5.78
C ARG A 19 -34.51 -9.72 -5.63
N ILE A 20 -33.93 -10.25 -6.71
CA ILE A 20 -32.56 -10.74 -6.74
C ILE A 20 -31.60 -9.58 -6.44
N LYS A 21 -31.75 -8.42 -7.11
CA LYS A 21 -30.93 -7.23 -6.85
C LYS A 21 -31.11 -6.69 -5.42
N GLN A 22 -32.28 -6.81 -4.86
CA GLN A 22 -32.57 -6.39 -3.50
C GLN A 22 -31.88 -7.31 -2.48
N LEU A 23 -31.98 -8.63 -2.66
CA LEU A 23 -31.28 -9.63 -1.84
C LEU A 23 -29.75 -9.49 -1.93
N GLU A 24 -29.20 -9.26 -3.13
CA GLU A 24 -27.78 -9.02 -3.32
C GLU A 24 -27.31 -7.76 -2.57
N ARG A 25 -28.11 -6.68 -2.59
CA ARG A 25 -27.80 -5.43 -1.85
C ARG A 25 -27.86 -5.64 -0.34
N GLU A 26 -28.85 -6.37 0.16
CA GLU A 26 -29.00 -6.70 1.59
C GLU A 26 -27.84 -7.57 2.05
N THR A 27 -27.52 -8.64 1.33
CA THR A 27 -26.38 -9.53 1.63
C THR A 27 -25.06 -8.76 1.62
N ARG A 28 -24.87 -7.86 0.66
CA ARG A 28 -23.65 -7.02 0.58
C ARG A 28 -23.57 -6.02 1.74
N ARG A 29 -24.71 -5.43 2.14
CA ARG A 29 -24.75 -4.50 3.29
C ARG A 29 -24.44 -5.22 4.61
N ASP A 30 -25.00 -6.42 4.78
CA ASP A 30 -24.76 -7.25 5.95
C ASP A 30 -23.31 -7.74 6.02
N SER A 31 -22.70 -8.10 4.88
CA SER A 31 -21.29 -8.49 4.83
C SER A 31 -20.36 -7.33 5.20
N ILE A 32 -20.64 -6.11 4.70
CA ILE A 32 -19.89 -4.91 5.08
C ILE A 32 -20.09 -4.58 6.57
N GLY A 33 -21.30 -4.71 7.06
CA GLY A 33 -21.60 -4.50 8.49
C GLY A 33 -20.83 -5.45 9.40
N ARG A 34 -20.79 -6.74 9.05
CA ARG A 34 -20.00 -7.75 9.78
C ARG A 34 -18.50 -7.48 9.70
N ALA A 35 -17.99 -7.13 8.53
CA ALA A 35 -16.58 -6.78 8.34
C ALA A 35 -16.19 -5.56 9.21
N TRP A 36 -17.01 -4.51 9.18
CA TRP A 36 -16.79 -3.32 10.03
C TRP A 36 -16.88 -3.66 11.53
N TYR A 37 -17.82 -4.51 11.93
CA TYR A 37 -17.95 -4.94 13.30
C TYR A 37 -16.68 -5.68 13.78
N LYS A 38 -16.13 -6.61 12.97
CA LYS A 38 -14.87 -7.30 13.28
C LYS A 38 -13.72 -6.32 13.42
N PHE A 39 -13.59 -5.39 12.47
CA PHE A 39 -12.55 -4.35 12.50
C PHE A 39 -12.63 -3.47 13.74
N SER A 40 -13.83 -2.97 14.07
CA SER A 40 -14.04 -2.03 15.18
C SER A 40 -13.86 -2.65 16.56
N ARG A 41 -13.96 -3.98 16.71
CA ARG A 41 -13.64 -4.68 17.96
C ARG A 41 -12.15 -4.77 18.25
N ASN A 42 -11.30 -4.69 17.24
CA ASN A 42 -9.86 -4.65 17.41
C ASN A 42 -9.41 -3.20 17.63
N HIS A 43 -9.15 -2.84 18.90
CA HIS A 43 -8.72 -1.48 19.27
C HIS A 43 -7.45 -1.04 18.55
N LEU A 44 -6.51 -1.96 18.29
CA LEU A 44 -5.27 -1.65 17.60
C LEU A 44 -5.54 -1.26 16.13
N SER A 45 -6.46 -1.94 15.47
CA SER A 45 -6.87 -1.61 14.10
C SER A 45 -7.54 -0.25 14.00
N VAL A 46 -8.38 0.10 14.99
CA VAL A 46 -9.02 1.43 15.08
C VAL A 46 -7.97 2.52 15.31
N ILE A 47 -7.01 2.28 16.21
CA ILE A 47 -5.89 3.20 16.45
C ILE A 47 -5.06 3.35 15.16
N GLY A 48 -4.74 2.25 14.46
CA GLY A 48 -4.04 2.28 13.18
C GLY A 48 -4.76 3.13 12.14
N LEU A 49 -6.06 2.90 11.97
CA LEU A 49 -6.89 3.68 11.04
C LEU A 49 -6.93 5.17 11.41
N ALA A 50 -7.16 5.49 12.69
CA ALA A 50 -7.22 6.88 13.15
C ALA A 50 -5.87 7.59 12.93
N THR A 51 -4.75 6.90 13.21
CA THR A 51 -3.41 7.43 12.98
C THR A 51 -3.13 7.62 11.49
N VAL A 52 -3.49 6.66 10.62
CA VAL A 52 -3.34 6.81 9.16
C VAL A 52 -4.15 8.00 8.64
N ILE A 53 -5.41 8.14 9.08
CA ILE A 53 -6.24 9.30 8.70
C ILE A 53 -5.57 10.61 9.15
N LEU A 54 -5.08 10.68 10.39
CA LEU A 54 -4.38 11.85 10.90
C LEU A 54 -3.14 12.17 10.05
N LEU A 55 -2.30 11.17 9.74
CA LEU A 55 -1.08 11.35 8.93
C LEU A 55 -1.41 11.83 7.52
N VAL A 56 -2.44 11.27 6.89
CA VAL A 56 -2.92 11.70 5.56
C VAL A 56 -3.45 13.14 5.60
N LEU A 57 -4.22 13.50 6.63
CA LEU A 57 -4.71 14.87 6.80
C LEU A 57 -3.54 15.85 7.02
N LEU A 58 -2.57 15.51 7.87
CA LEU A 58 -1.36 16.32 8.06
C LEU A 58 -0.59 16.52 6.75
N ALA A 59 -0.46 15.48 5.94
CA ALA A 59 0.22 15.55 4.65
C ALA A 59 -0.53 16.42 3.62
N ILE A 60 -1.86 16.30 3.54
CA ILE A 60 -2.70 17.09 2.62
C ILE A 60 -2.68 18.57 3.03
N PHE A 61 -2.88 18.82 4.32
CA PHE A 61 -2.97 20.18 4.87
C PHE A 61 -1.63 20.72 5.37
N ALA A 62 -0.49 20.17 4.94
CA ALA A 62 0.84 20.53 5.39
C ALA A 62 1.10 22.05 5.37
N ASN A 63 0.67 22.74 4.31
CA ASN A 63 0.83 24.19 4.17
C ASN A 63 0.06 25.02 5.22
N TYR A 64 -1.00 24.45 5.81
CA TYR A 64 -1.84 25.15 6.79
C TYR A 64 -1.51 24.75 8.23
N VAL A 65 -1.04 23.54 8.43
CA VAL A 65 -0.73 22.99 9.76
C VAL A 65 0.66 23.38 10.23
N THR A 66 1.60 23.54 9.30
CA THR A 66 2.99 23.85 9.66
C THR A 66 3.18 25.35 9.91
N PRO A 67 3.94 25.73 10.97
CA PRO A 67 4.17 27.13 11.32
C PRO A 67 5.03 27.88 10.30
N TYR A 68 5.93 27.15 9.60
CA TYR A 68 6.89 27.73 8.67
C TYR A 68 6.88 27.04 7.29
N PRO A 69 5.82 27.10 6.48
CA PRO A 69 5.72 26.34 5.21
C PRO A 69 6.88 26.61 4.24
N ARG A 70 7.49 27.81 4.30
CA ARG A 70 8.65 28.17 3.47
C ARG A 70 9.91 27.36 3.80
N HIS A 71 10.02 26.81 5.02
CA HIS A 71 11.15 25.99 5.46
C HIS A 71 11.17 24.59 4.79
N ALA A 72 10.10 24.21 4.12
CA ALA A 72 10.07 23.01 3.28
C ALA A 72 10.82 23.17 1.95
N GLY A 73 11.12 24.40 1.53
CA GLY A 73 11.83 24.71 0.28
C GLY A 73 13.29 25.16 0.48
N ALA A 74 13.74 25.99 -0.45
CA ALA A 74 15.10 26.56 -0.48
C ALA A 74 15.29 27.72 0.52
N PHE A 75 14.85 27.51 1.77
CA PHE A 75 15.05 28.48 2.85
C PHE A 75 16.35 28.22 3.61
N THR A 76 17.05 29.30 4.01
CA THR A 76 18.26 29.24 4.83
C THR A 76 18.27 30.38 5.83
N ASP A 77 18.58 30.07 7.09
CA ASP A 77 18.74 31.04 8.16
C ASP A 77 19.81 30.55 9.15
N PHE A 78 21.07 30.81 8.82
CA PHE A 78 22.21 30.35 9.62
C PHE A 78 22.24 30.92 11.02
N ALA A 79 21.57 32.07 11.28
CA ALA A 79 21.46 32.63 12.63
C ALA A 79 20.66 31.75 13.58
N HIS A 80 19.73 30.97 13.04
CA HIS A 80 18.88 30.04 13.78
C HIS A 80 19.23 28.56 13.49
N ALA A 81 20.47 28.28 13.02
CA ALA A 81 20.93 26.93 12.77
C ALA A 81 21.12 26.12 14.06
N LYS A 82 20.67 24.85 14.04
CA LYS A 82 20.86 23.86 15.12
C LYS A 82 20.32 24.29 16.49
N ILE A 83 19.22 25.06 16.50
CA ILE A 83 18.50 25.37 17.74
C ILE A 83 17.83 24.11 18.25
N SER A 84 18.00 23.81 19.52
CA SER A 84 17.31 22.71 20.20
C SER A 84 15.79 22.94 20.23
N PRO A 85 14.99 21.89 20.39
CA PRO A 85 13.54 22.02 20.53
C PRO A 85 13.15 23.03 21.60
N ASP A 86 12.31 24.00 21.22
CA ASP A 86 11.80 25.06 22.08
C ASP A 86 10.34 25.42 21.74
N ALA A 87 9.80 26.50 22.36
CA ALA A 87 8.43 26.94 22.12
C ALA A 87 8.20 27.53 20.72
N GLN A 88 9.25 28.02 20.05
CA GLN A 88 9.21 28.56 18.69
C GLN A 88 9.41 27.47 17.65
N TYR A 89 10.38 26.56 17.88
CA TYR A 89 10.72 25.44 17.00
C TYR A 89 10.50 24.12 17.74
N TRP A 90 9.31 23.56 17.63
CA TRP A 90 8.87 22.39 18.42
C TRP A 90 9.82 21.18 18.31
N PHE A 91 10.39 20.96 17.13
CA PHE A 91 11.36 19.88 16.88
C PHE A 91 12.78 20.43 16.69
N GLY A 92 13.00 21.74 16.99
CA GLY A 92 14.25 22.41 16.73
C GLY A 92 14.48 22.72 15.25
N THR A 93 15.70 23.15 14.93
CA THR A 93 16.10 23.51 13.56
C THR A 93 17.23 22.63 13.05
N ASP A 94 17.36 22.56 11.73
CA ASP A 94 18.42 21.82 11.05
C ASP A 94 19.73 22.64 10.92
N GLU A 95 20.70 22.10 10.19
CA GLU A 95 22.04 22.68 10.01
C GLU A 95 22.07 24.03 9.29
N ILE A 96 20.99 24.40 8.61
CA ILE A 96 20.86 25.69 7.91
C ILE A 96 19.67 26.53 8.41
N GLY A 97 19.12 26.18 9.58
CA GLY A 97 18.09 26.97 10.29
C GLY A 97 16.66 26.71 9.85
N ARG A 98 16.36 25.60 9.18
CA ARG A 98 14.99 25.24 8.80
C ARG A 98 14.29 24.51 9.94
N ASP A 99 12.99 24.78 10.15
CA ASP A 99 12.17 24.12 11.14
C ASP A 99 11.98 22.63 10.81
N ILE A 100 12.38 21.76 11.73
CA ILE A 100 12.32 20.29 11.53
C ILE A 100 10.89 19.78 11.54
N PHE A 101 9.98 20.32 12.37
CA PHE A 101 8.57 19.92 12.39
C PHE A 101 7.93 20.12 11.01
N THR A 102 8.09 21.30 10.42
CA THR A 102 7.62 21.59 9.07
C THR A 102 8.18 20.59 8.05
N ARG A 103 9.50 20.37 8.09
CA ARG A 103 10.15 19.47 7.13
C ARG A 103 9.74 18.02 7.31
N VAL A 104 9.47 17.55 8.51
CA VAL A 104 8.94 16.22 8.81
C VAL A 104 7.54 16.05 8.17
N ILE A 105 6.65 17.03 8.33
CA ILE A 105 5.29 16.96 7.75
C ILE A 105 5.35 16.93 6.20
N PHE A 106 6.20 17.75 5.59
CA PHE A 106 6.37 17.73 4.12
C PHE A 106 7.09 16.46 3.64
N GLY A 107 8.08 15.95 4.40
CA GLY A 107 8.73 14.67 4.13
C GLY A 107 7.78 13.48 4.24
N LEU A 108 6.84 13.53 5.20
CA LEU A 108 5.74 12.57 5.29
C LEU A 108 4.85 12.61 4.04
N ARG A 109 4.50 13.80 3.55
CA ARG A 109 3.72 13.96 2.31
C ARG A 109 4.43 13.30 1.12
N SER A 110 5.74 13.54 0.94
CA SER A 110 6.54 12.94 -0.14
C SER A 110 6.59 11.41 -0.02
N SER A 111 6.72 10.89 1.21
CA SER A 111 6.75 9.44 1.49
C SER A 111 5.40 8.77 1.20
N LEU A 112 4.28 9.37 1.61
CA LEU A 112 2.94 8.86 1.32
C LEU A 112 2.62 8.92 -0.18
N LEU A 113 3.00 10.00 -0.87
CA LEU A 113 2.84 10.12 -2.32
C LEU A 113 3.62 9.02 -3.04
N MET A 114 4.87 8.77 -2.62
CA MET A 114 5.70 7.69 -3.15
C MET A 114 5.01 6.33 -2.97
N ALA A 115 4.48 6.03 -1.78
CA ALA A 115 3.81 4.77 -1.52
C ALA A 115 2.58 4.56 -2.41
N VAL A 116 1.72 5.58 -2.54
CA VAL A 116 0.52 5.52 -3.40
C VAL A 116 0.90 5.30 -4.85
N LEU A 117 1.89 6.03 -5.37
CA LEU A 117 2.29 5.93 -6.77
C LEU A 117 2.98 4.59 -7.07
N VAL A 118 3.88 4.12 -6.19
CA VAL A 118 4.52 2.80 -6.34
C VAL A 118 3.46 1.70 -6.36
N LEU A 119 2.52 1.67 -5.40
CA LEU A 119 1.48 0.64 -5.37
C LEU A 119 0.56 0.72 -6.60
N THR A 120 0.23 1.92 -7.07
CA THR A 120 -0.55 2.10 -8.30
C THR A 120 0.17 1.55 -9.53
N LEU A 121 1.50 1.65 -9.58
CA LEU A 121 2.31 1.14 -10.69
C LEU A 121 2.53 -0.38 -10.63
N VAL A 122 2.63 -0.96 -9.43
CA VAL A 122 3.03 -2.39 -9.29
C VAL A 122 1.86 -3.35 -9.13
N VAL A 123 0.76 -2.92 -8.50
CA VAL A 123 -0.35 -3.81 -8.20
C VAL A 123 -1.08 -4.27 -9.47
N PRO A 124 -1.48 -3.39 -10.41
CA PRO A 124 -2.21 -3.85 -11.58
C PRO A 124 -1.41 -4.82 -12.45
N PRO A 125 -0.16 -4.54 -12.86
CA PRO A 125 0.60 -5.49 -13.67
C PRO A 125 0.94 -6.77 -12.89
N GLY A 126 1.30 -6.68 -11.60
CA GLY A 126 1.58 -7.85 -10.78
C GLY A 126 0.37 -8.78 -10.63
N VAL A 127 -0.81 -8.20 -10.37
CA VAL A 127 -2.07 -8.95 -10.28
C VAL A 127 -2.41 -9.58 -11.62
N LEU A 128 -2.31 -8.83 -12.73
CA LEU A 128 -2.63 -9.37 -14.06
C LEU A 128 -1.72 -10.54 -14.44
N LEU A 129 -0.41 -10.39 -14.24
CA LEU A 129 0.55 -11.46 -14.51
C LEU A 129 0.32 -12.68 -13.61
N GLY A 130 0.00 -12.47 -12.33
CA GLY A 130 -0.32 -13.54 -11.40
C GLY A 130 -1.59 -14.30 -11.76
N LEU A 131 -2.66 -13.58 -12.17
CA LEU A 131 -3.90 -14.20 -12.65
C LEU A 131 -3.66 -15.04 -13.90
N LEU A 132 -2.93 -14.49 -14.87
CA LEU A 132 -2.60 -15.21 -16.12
C LEU A 132 -1.79 -16.46 -15.83
N ALA A 133 -0.71 -16.36 -15.07
CA ALA A 133 0.14 -17.50 -14.74
C ALA A 133 -0.64 -18.56 -13.93
N GLY A 134 -1.45 -18.13 -12.95
CA GLY A 134 -2.25 -19.04 -12.12
C GLY A 134 -3.33 -19.79 -12.90
N TYR A 135 -4.03 -19.12 -13.80
CA TYR A 135 -5.06 -19.74 -14.64
C TYR A 135 -4.45 -20.71 -15.67
N TYR A 136 -3.33 -20.31 -16.30
CA TYR A 136 -2.60 -21.16 -17.28
C TYR A 136 -1.52 -22.02 -16.63
N GLN A 137 -1.70 -22.44 -15.38
CA GLN A 137 -0.74 -23.27 -14.66
C GLN A 137 -0.33 -24.52 -15.46
N GLY A 138 0.97 -24.81 -15.48
CA GLY A 138 1.55 -25.94 -16.20
C GLY A 138 1.76 -25.72 -17.70
N THR A 139 1.43 -24.54 -18.24
CA THR A 139 1.70 -24.16 -19.62
C THR A 139 2.99 -23.33 -19.75
N TRP A 140 3.38 -23.05 -21.00
CA TRP A 140 4.53 -22.18 -21.27
C TRP A 140 4.31 -20.74 -20.75
N ILE A 141 3.06 -20.24 -20.72
CA ILE A 141 2.71 -18.91 -20.20
C ILE A 141 3.06 -18.80 -18.71
N ASP A 142 2.62 -19.77 -17.93
CA ASP A 142 3.00 -19.92 -16.52
C ASP A 142 4.53 -19.96 -16.37
N THR A 143 5.17 -20.86 -17.11
CA THR A 143 6.62 -21.04 -17.02
C THR A 143 7.38 -19.75 -17.28
N VAL A 144 7.04 -18.99 -18.32
CA VAL A 144 7.75 -17.75 -18.67
C VAL A 144 7.52 -16.68 -17.60
N ILE A 145 6.24 -16.43 -17.22
CA ILE A 145 5.90 -15.40 -16.22
C ILE A 145 6.59 -15.70 -14.89
N MET A 146 6.50 -16.95 -14.42
CA MET A 146 7.07 -17.32 -13.14
C MET A 146 8.59 -17.35 -13.14
N ARG A 147 9.25 -17.73 -14.23
CA ARG A 147 10.72 -17.65 -14.35
C ARG A 147 11.22 -16.21 -14.30
N VAL A 148 10.56 -15.29 -15.02
CA VAL A 148 10.89 -13.86 -14.92
C VAL A 148 10.66 -13.36 -13.49
N THR A 149 9.54 -13.70 -12.88
CA THR A 149 9.24 -13.36 -11.49
C THR A 149 10.32 -13.86 -10.53
N ASP A 150 10.77 -15.13 -10.70
CA ASP A 150 11.78 -15.75 -9.85
C ASP A 150 13.16 -15.08 -9.98
N ILE A 151 13.53 -14.63 -11.18
CA ILE A 151 14.78 -13.88 -11.41
C ILE A 151 14.78 -12.59 -10.57
N PHE A 152 13.67 -11.83 -10.57
CA PHE A 152 13.57 -10.62 -9.77
C PHE A 152 13.54 -10.91 -8.26
N LEU A 153 12.86 -11.96 -7.83
CA LEU A 153 12.77 -12.34 -6.42
C LEU A 153 14.07 -12.94 -5.87
N ALA A 154 14.97 -13.46 -6.73
CA ALA A 154 16.26 -13.97 -6.32
C ALA A 154 17.24 -12.87 -5.86
N VAL A 155 17.04 -11.64 -6.29
CA VAL A 155 17.87 -10.50 -5.90
C VAL A 155 17.26 -9.84 -4.66
N PRO A 156 18.06 -9.57 -3.59
CA PRO A 156 17.56 -8.84 -2.44
C PRO A 156 16.97 -7.49 -2.87
N PRO A 157 15.73 -7.15 -2.43
CA PRO A 157 14.99 -6.00 -2.93
C PRO A 157 15.77 -4.69 -2.88
N LEU A 158 16.38 -4.37 -1.72
CA LEU A 158 17.13 -3.14 -1.54
C LEU A 158 18.32 -3.04 -2.52
N ILE A 159 19.02 -4.16 -2.77
CA ILE A 159 20.17 -4.18 -3.69
C ILE A 159 19.71 -3.87 -5.12
N LEU A 160 18.59 -4.47 -5.54
CA LEU A 160 18.04 -4.20 -6.87
C LEU A 160 17.58 -2.75 -7.01
N ALA A 161 16.89 -2.21 -5.99
CA ALA A 161 16.47 -0.80 -5.98
C ALA A 161 17.66 0.15 -6.06
N LEU A 162 18.72 -0.08 -5.28
CA LEU A 162 19.94 0.71 -5.29
C LEU A 162 20.65 0.62 -6.65
N ALA A 163 20.77 -0.59 -7.23
CA ALA A 163 21.40 -0.78 -8.54
C ALA A 163 20.67 -0.01 -9.65
N VAL A 164 19.33 -0.06 -9.65
CA VAL A 164 18.52 0.70 -10.63
C VAL A 164 18.62 2.20 -10.38
N ALA A 165 18.48 2.64 -9.13
CA ALA A 165 18.52 4.05 -8.77
C ALA A 165 19.90 4.68 -9.04
N SER A 166 21.00 3.91 -8.93
CA SER A 166 22.36 4.42 -9.17
C SER A 166 22.65 4.75 -10.64
N VAL A 167 21.88 4.20 -11.57
CA VAL A 167 22.02 4.50 -13.02
C VAL A 167 21.15 5.66 -13.44
N LEU A 168 20.14 6.00 -12.63
CA LEU A 168 19.19 7.07 -12.90
C LEU A 168 19.60 8.36 -12.19
N GLU A 169 19.16 9.51 -12.71
CA GLU A 169 19.32 10.78 -11.99
C GLU A 169 18.54 10.76 -10.67
N PRO A 170 19.17 11.13 -9.53
CA PRO A 170 18.52 11.10 -8.24
C PRO A 170 17.35 12.08 -8.17
N ASN A 171 16.13 11.56 -8.06
CA ASN A 171 14.90 12.32 -7.84
C ASN A 171 13.78 11.40 -7.35
N LEU A 172 12.65 11.97 -6.91
CA LEU A 172 11.51 11.23 -6.39
C LEU A 172 10.97 10.20 -7.43
N TRP A 173 10.84 10.61 -8.71
CA TRP A 173 10.27 9.76 -9.77
C TRP A 173 11.15 8.55 -10.07
N ASN A 174 12.43 8.76 -10.22
CA ASN A 174 13.38 7.68 -10.50
C ASN A 174 13.52 6.73 -9.30
N GLY A 175 13.45 7.26 -8.07
CA GLY A 175 13.35 6.43 -6.87
C GLY A 175 12.08 5.57 -6.85
N MET A 176 10.93 6.14 -7.21
CA MET A 176 9.68 5.38 -7.33
C MET A 176 9.75 4.30 -8.43
N MET A 177 10.34 4.59 -9.58
CA MET A 177 10.53 3.61 -10.65
C MET A 177 11.44 2.48 -10.23
N ALA A 178 12.55 2.78 -9.54
CA ALA A 178 13.46 1.78 -8.99
C ALA A 178 12.75 0.82 -8.00
N VAL A 179 11.95 1.38 -7.07
CA VAL A 179 11.16 0.58 -6.13
C VAL A 179 10.07 -0.21 -6.87
N SER A 180 9.39 0.38 -7.84
CA SER A 180 8.32 -0.29 -8.59
C SER A 180 8.83 -1.50 -9.36
N LEU A 181 10.01 -1.38 -9.98
CA LEU A 181 10.62 -2.48 -10.74
C LEU A 181 10.90 -3.70 -9.88
N MET A 182 11.26 -3.51 -8.61
CA MET A 182 11.53 -4.62 -7.70
C MET A 182 10.30 -5.17 -6.99
N TRP A 183 9.16 -4.42 -6.94
CA TRP A 183 8.03 -4.77 -6.06
C TRP A 183 6.92 -5.56 -6.75
N TRP A 184 6.72 -5.42 -8.08
CA TRP A 184 5.68 -6.13 -8.83
C TRP A 184 5.73 -7.67 -8.70
N PRO A 185 6.91 -8.35 -8.58
CA PRO A 185 6.96 -9.80 -8.52
C PRO A 185 6.28 -10.39 -7.30
N TRP A 186 6.25 -9.64 -6.18
CA TRP A 186 5.57 -10.06 -4.96
C TRP A 186 4.05 -10.17 -5.14
N TYR A 187 3.45 -9.27 -5.93
CA TYR A 187 2.03 -9.35 -6.28
C TYR A 187 1.76 -10.48 -7.27
N THR A 188 2.63 -10.66 -8.25
CA THR A 188 2.55 -11.78 -9.19
C THR A 188 2.56 -13.11 -8.45
N ARG A 189 3.50 -13.29 -7.51
CA ARG A 189 3.64 -14.54 -6.72
C ARG A 189 2.42 -14.77 -5.82
N LEU A 190 1.93 -13.74 -5.15
CA LEU A 190 0.73 -13.84 -4.31
C LEU A 190 -0.48 -14.28 -5.13
N VAL A 191 -0.75 -13.58 -6.23
CA VAL A 191 -1.94 -13.82 -7.05
C VAL A 191 -1.82 -15.11 -7.86
N TYR A 192 -0.62 -15.51 -8.24
CA TYR A 192 -0.36 -16.84 -8.81
C TYR A 192 -0.83 -17.95 -7.87
N GLY A 193 -0.40 -17.91 -6.59
CA GLY A 193 -0.80 -18.92 -5.60
C GLY A 193 -2.32 -18.99 -5.41
N LEU A 194 -2.98 -17.82 -5.29
CA LEU A 194 -4.44 -17.75 -5.18
C LEU A 194 -5.15 -18.21 -6.47
N GLY A 195 -4.64 -17.79 -7.62
CA GLY A 195 -5.21 -18.14 -8.93
C GLY A 195 -5.15 -19.63 -9.22
N THR A 196 -4.04 -20.30 -8.87
CA THR A 196 -3.90 -21.76 -9.01
C THR A 196 -4.86 -22.52 -8.12
N GLN A 197 -5.11 -22.04 -6.91
CA GLN A 197 -6.08 -22.63 -5.99
C GLN A 197 -7.51 -22.44 -6.53
N LEU A 198 -7.90 -21.21 -6.85
CA LEU A 198 -9.25 -20.87 -7.28
C LEU A 198 -9.63 -21.48 -8.64
N ARG A 199 -8.65 -21.71 -9.53
CA ARG A 199 -8.91 -22.38 -10.82
C ARG A 199 -9.56 -23.74 -10.67
N ASN A 200 -9.26 -24.47 -9.60
CA ASN A 200 -9.77 -25.82 -9.36
C ASN A 200 -11.12 -25.82 -8.62
N GLU A 201 -11.67 -24.65 -8.30
CA GLU A 201 -12.94 -24.52 -7.61
C GLU A 201 -14.14 -24.80 -8.56
N TYR A 202 -15.22 -25.33 -7.99
CA TYR A 202 -16.41 -25.72 -8.74
C TYR A 202 -17.05 -24.57 -9.53
N PHE A 203 -17.01 -23.34 -9.03
CA PHE A 203 -17.58 -22.19 -9.72
C PHE A 203 -16.83 -21.84 -11.00
N VAL A 204 -15.50 -22.02 -11.03
CA VAL A 204 -14.66 -21.82 -12.23
C VAL A 204 -14.97 -22.92 -13.25
N THR A 205 -15.03 -24.18 -12.81
CA THR A 205 -15.39 -25.31 -13.68
C THR A 205 -16.80 -25.13 -14.27
N ALA A 206 -17.76 -24.66 -13.49
CA ALA A 206 -19.11 -24.39 -13.97
C ALA A 206 -19.12 -23.26 -15.03
N ALA A 207 -18.34 -22.20 -14.82
CA ALA A 207 -18.18 -21.12 -15.80
C ALA A 207 -17.55 -21.63 -17.11
N GLU A 208 -16.55 -22.52 -17.05
CA GLU A 208 -15.93 -23.15 -18.22
C GLU A 208 -16.94 -24.03 -18.98
N LEU A 209 -17.73 -24.84 -18.28
CA LEU A 209 -18.73 -25.72 -18.87
C LEU A 209 -19.88 -24.94 -19.57
N THR A 210 -20.21 -23.74 -19.08
CA THR A 210 -21.18 -22.83 -19.72
C THR A 210 -20.57 -22.02 -20.88
N GLY A 211 -19.29 -22.25 -21.23
CA GLY A 211 -18.61 -21.58 -22.34
C GLY A 211 -18.20 -20.14 -22.06
N ALA A 212 -17.99 -19.79 -20.80
CA ALA A 212 -17.49 -18.46 -20.43
C ALA A 212 -16.10 -18.21 -21.03
N ARG A 213 -15.86 -16.98 -21.52
CA ARG A 213 -14.55 -16.58 -22.04
C ARG A 213 -13.52 -16.48 -20.90
N THR A 214 -12.26 -16.78 -21.18
CA THR A 214 -11.16 -16.69 -20.21
C THR A 214 -11.13 -15.33 -19.48
N SER A 215 -11.35 -14.23 -20.20
CA SER A 215 -11.42 -12.90 -19.57
C SER A 215 -12.55 -12.77 -18.54
N HIS A 216 -13.70 -13.39 -18.79
CA HIS A 216 -14.80 -13.44 -17.83
C HIS A 216 -14.38 -14.21 -16.58
N ILE A 217 -13.78 -15.38 -16.75
CA ILE A 217 -13.32 -16.22 -15.65
C ILE A 217 -12.27 -15.47 -14.81
N LEU A 218 -11.26 -14.87 -15.45
CA LEU A 218 -10.20 -14.14 -14.74
C LEU A 218 -10.74 -12.93 -13.95
N PHE A 219 -11.57 -12.08 -14.59
CA PHE A 219 -11.94 -10.79 -13.99
C PHE A 219 -13.25 -10.83 -13.20
N ARG A 220 -14.13 -11.79 -13.44
CA ARG A 220 -15.43 -11.89 -12.74
C ARG A 220 -15.52 -13.03 -11.75
N GLU A 221 -14.74 -14.10 -11.96
CA GLU A 221 -14.77 -15.27 -11.07
C GLU A 221 -13.55 -15.29 -10.13
N ILE A 222 -12.32 -15.19 -10.67
CA ILE A 222 -11.10 -15.36 -9.88
C ILE A 222 -10.70 -14.04 -9.18
N LEU A 223 -10.60 -12.93 -9.92
CA LEU A 223 -10.12 -11.66 -9.37
C LEU A 223 -10.90 -11.17 -8.15
N PRO A 224 -12.26 -11.19 -8.13
CA PRO A 224 -13.01 -10.72 -6.97
C PRO A 224 -12.68 -11.50 -5.68
N ASN A 225 -12.40 -12.80 -5.82
CA ASN A 225 -12.03 -13.68 -4.72
C ASN A 225 -10.57 -13.48 -4.24
N THR A 226 -9.72 -12.79 -5.03
CA THR A 226 -8.34 -12.45 -4.66
C THR A 226 -8.19 -11.03 -4.10
N VAL A 227 -9.23 -10.19 -4.17
CA VAL A 227 -9.15 -8.77 -3.76
C VAL A 227 -8.78 -8.62 -2.29
N SER A 228 -9.35 -9.45 -1.40
CA SER A 228 -9.11 -9.37 0.04
C SER A 228 -7.62 -9.56 0.41
N PRO A 229 -6.93 -10.65 0.00
CA PRO A 229 -5.50 -10.81 0.22
C PRO A 229 -4.65 -9.70 -0.44
N ILE A 230 -5.06 -9.18 -1.60
CA ILE A 230 -4.37 -8.08 -2.28
C ILE A 230 -4.46 -6.81 -1.44
N LEU A 231 -5.65 -6.42 -0.95
CA LEU A 231 -5.84 -5.23 -0.11
C LEU A 231 -5.05 -5.31 1.20
N THR A 232 -5.06 -6.48 1.85
CA THR A 232 -4.25 -6.73 3.05
C THR A 232 -2.77 -6.52 2.76
N LYS A 233 -2.26 -7.12 1.68
CA LYS A 233 -0.87 -6.93 1.29
C LYS A 233 -0.56 -5.48 0.95
N MET A 234 -1.42 -4.78 0.20
CA MET A 234 -1.23 -3.37 -0.13
C MET A 234 -1.07 -2.50 1.11
N SER A 235 -1.88 -2.72 2.15
CA SER A 235 -1.80 -1.96 3.40
C SER A 235 -0.44 -2.13 4.09
N LEU A 236 0.06 -3.37 4.15
CA LEU A 236 1.38 -3.66 4.73
C LEU A 236 2.52 -3.12 3.85
N ASP A 237 2.36 -3.16 2.53
CA ASP A 237 3.38 -2.72 1.60
C ASP A 237 3.57 -1.20 1.58
N VAL A 238 2.57 -0.39 1.98
CA VAL A 238 2.78 1.06 2.20
C VAL A 238 3.95 1.31 3.15
N ALA A 239 3.98 0.60 4.28
CA ALA A 239 5.07 0.71 5.26
C ALA A 239 6.42 0.32 4.66
N TRP A 240 6.47 -0.81 3.92
CA TRP A 240 7.69 -1.27 3.28
C TRP A 240 8.21 -0.32 2.20
N VAL A 241 7.33 0.22 1.35
CA VAL A 241 7.70 1.20 0.31
C VAL A 241 8.29 2.45 0.94
N ILE A 242 7.71 2.94 2.05
CA ILE A 242 8.23 4.11 2.76
C ILE A 242 9.62 3.83 3.37
N ILE A 243 9.84 2.66 3.95
CA ILE A 243 11.15 2.26 4.48
C ILE A 243 12.19 2.23 3.36
N ILE A 244 11.93 1.51 2.26
CA ILE A 244 12.88 1.39 1.13
C ILE A 244 13.11 2.75 0.48
N GLY A 245 12.08 3.56 0.28
CA GLY A 245 12.20 4.92 -0.26
C GLY A 245 13.01 5.85 0.64
N SER A 246 12.85 5.71 1.96
CA SER A 246 13.67 6.44 2.93
C SER A 246 15.12 5.97 2.92
N MET A 247 15.38 4.68 2.75
CA MET A 247 16.74 4.14 2.59
C MET A 247 17.41 4.65 1.30
N LEU A 248 16.69 4.71 0.17
CA LEU A 248 17.21 5.30 -1.06
C LEU A 248 17.54 6.78 -0.87
N SER A 249 16.66 7.53 -0.22
CA SER A 249 16.88 8.95 0.09
C SER A 249 18.03 9.15 1.07
N PHE A 250 18.18 8.26 2.06
CA PHE A 250 19.30 8.26 3.01
C PHE A 250 20.67 8.13 2.32
N VAL A 251 20.75 7.28 1.29
CA VAL A 251 21.97 7.08 0.48
C VAL A 251 22.14 8.18 -0.58
N GLY A 252 21.17 9.10 -0.74
CA GLY A 252 21.24 10.19 -1.70
C GLY A 252 20.71 9.85 -3.09
N LEU A 253 20.03 8.73 -3.27
CA LEU A 253 19.46 8.28 -4.55
C LEU A 253 17.94 8.53 -4.68
N GLY A 254 17.32 9.15 -3.68
CA GLY A 254 15.90 9.50 -3.67
C GLY A 254 15.65 10.99 -3.91
N VAL A 255 14.77 11.55 -3.09
CA VAL A 255 14.40 12.99 -3.12
C VAL A 255 15.62 13.86 -2.83
N GLN A 256 15.80 14.87 -3.69
CA GLN A 256 16.95 15.78 -3.60
C GLN A 256 16.57 17.11 -2.92
N PRO A 257 17.51 17.74 -2.22
CA PRO A 257 17.33 19.11 -1.75
C PRO A 257 16.91 20.07 -2.88
N PRO A 258 16.08 21.10 -2.62
CA PRO A 258 15.62 21.54 -1.29
C PRO A 258 14.43 20.77 -0.71
N GLU A 259 13.82 19.85 -1.47
CA GLU A 259 12.64 19.12 -1.04
C GLU A 259 12.94 18.24 0.18
N PRO A 260 12.07 18.25 1.22
CA PRO A 260 12.28 17.43 2.39
C PRO A 260 11.97 15.97 2.13
N SER A 261 12.85 15.11 2.63
CA SER A 261 12.65 13.66 2.70
C SER A 261 13.07 13.18 4.08
N LEU A 262 12.27 12.30 4.66
CA LEU A 262 12.59 11.74 5.98
C LEU A 262 13.95 11.02 5.98
N GLY A 263 14.29 10.32 4.89
CA GLY A 263 15.56 9.63 4.74
C GLY A 263 16.77 10.56 4.67
N THR A 264 16.72 11.63 3.86
CA THR A 264 17.81 12.61 3.77
C THR A 264 17.98 13.37 5.08
N MET A 265 16.87 13.72 5.75
CA MET A 265 16.93 14.39 7.06
C MET A 265 17.62 13.53 8.11
N ILE A 266 17.39 12.20 8.11
CA ILE A 266 18.12 11.28 9.00
C ILE A 266 19.60 11.23 8.63
N ALA A 267 19.95 11.14 7.35
CA ALA A 267 21.33 11.08 6.88
C ALA A 267 22.12 12.34 7.27
N ASP A 268 21.52 13.51 7.09
CA ASP A 268 22.12 14.78 7.44
C ASP A 268 22.25 14.92 8.97
N GLY A 269 21.19 14.58 9.72
CA GLY A 269 21.16 14.65 11.16
C GLY A 269 22.10 13.65 11.86
N ALA A 270 22.37 12.49 11.24
CA ALA A 270 23.25 11.48 11.80
C ALA A 270 24.69 11.99 12.03
N ARG A 271 25.12 12.99 11.24
CA ARG A 271 26.44 13.61 11.36
C ARG A 271 26.61 14.46 12.63
N TYR A 272 25.48 14.80 13.26
CA TYR A 272 25.42 15.69 14.42
C TYR A 272 25.08 14.95 15.73
N LEU A 273 25.01 13.62 15.68
CA LEU A 273 24.83 12.80 16.89
C LEU A 273 26.14 12.78 17.72
N PRO A 274 26.04 12.77 19.07
CA PRO A 274 24.81 12.81 19.86
C PRO A 274 24.28 14.22 20.17
N ASP A 275 25.04 15.28 19.88
CA ASP A 275 24.78 16.63 20.40
C ASP A 275 23.51 17.28 19.89
N GLN A 276 23.20 17.16 18.58
CA GLN A 276 21.99 17.67 17.95
C GLN A 276 21.07 16.52 17.51
N TRP A 277 20.79 15.63 18.45
CA TRP A 277 20.03 14.39 18.22
C TRP A 277 18.66 14.62 17.58
N TRP A 278 18.00 15.75 17.83
CA TRP A 278 16.67 16.06 17.31
C TRP A 278 16.60 16.10 15.78
N ILE A 279 17.72 16.46 15.11
CA ILE A 279 17.76 16.55 13.64
C ILE A 279 17.53 15.18 12.98
N ALA A 280 18.03 14.10 13.56
CA ALA A 280 17.85 12.74 13.05
C ALA A 280 16.66 12.01 13.69
N ILE A 281 16.42 12.19 14.99
CA ILE A 281 15.47 11.38 15.76
C ILE A 281 14.02 11.70 15.39
N PHE A 282 13.63 12.97 15.21
CA PHE A 282 12.26 13.29 14.86
C PHE A 282 11.84 12.78 13.48
N PRO A 283 12.64 12.89 12.40
CA PRO A 283 12.34 12.24 11.14
C PRO A 283 12.28 10.69 11.25
N ALA A 284 13.17 10.09 12.05
CA ALA A 284 13.15 8.64 12.27
C ALA A 284 11.87 8.20 13.01
N LEU A 285 11.45 8.92 14.06
CA LEU A 285 10.20 8.66 14.76
C LEU A 285 8.98 8.81 13.84
N ALA A 286 8.99 9.78 12.92
CA ALA A 286 7.92 9.91 11.92
C ALA A 286 7.81 8.65 11.06
N ILE A 287 8.91 8.07 10.59
CA ILE A 287 8.91 6.79 9.85
C ILE A 287 8.32 5.68 10.72
N VAL A 288 8.77 5.56 11.98
CA VAL A 288 8.26 4.54 12.91
C VAL A 288 6.75 4.65 13.10
N VAL A 289 6.22 5.86 13.32
CA VAL A 289 4.78 6.09 13.49
C VAL A 289 4.00 5.71 12.23
N VAL A 290 4.48 6.10 11.05
CA VAL A 290 3.83 5.74 9.77
C VAL A 290 3.81 4.22 9.58
N VAL A 291 4.95 3.56 9.78
CA VAL A 291 5.09 2.11 9.62
C VAL A 291 4.17 1.36 10.57
N LEU A 292 4.15 1.75 11.86
CA LEU A 292 3.25 1.14 12.85
C LEU A 292 1.77 1.36 12.48
N ALA A 293 1.40 2.58 12.07
CA ALA A 293 0.02 2.90 11.72
C ALA A 293 -0.49 2.04 10.54
N PHE A 294 0.30 1.90 9.48
CA PHE A 294 -0.07 1.07 8.32
C PHE A 294 -0.03 -0.42 8.61
N ASN A 295 0.88 -0.91 9.46
CA ASN A 295 0.87 -2.32 9.90
C ASN A 295 -0.39 -2.64 10.72
N LEU A 296 -0.74 -1.79 11.71
CA LEU A 296 -1.96 -1.97 12.51
C LEU A 296 -3.23 -1.89 11.64
N LEU A 297 -3.25 -1.01 10.65
CA LEU A 297 -4.35 -0.95 9.68
C LEU A 297 -4.40 -2.21 8.82
N GLY A 298 -3.25 -2.71 8.34
CA GLY A 298 -3.15 -3.91 7.54
C GLY A 298 -3.65 -5.15 8.26
N ASP A 299 -3.28 -5.31 9.53
CA ASP A 299 -3.80 -6.38 10.39
C ASP A 299 -5.32 -6.28 10.55
N GLY A 300 -5.85 -5.07 10.76
CA GLY A 300 -7.29 -4.85 10.81
C GLY A 300 -8.02 -5.19 9.53
N ILE A 301 -7.44 -4.86 8.38
CA ILE A 301 -8.00 -5.25 7.07
C ILE A 301 -7.97 -6.77 6.92
N ARG A 302 -6.89 -7.43 7.33
CA ARG A 302 -6.81 -8.89 7.35
C ARG A 302 -7.91 -9.53 8.19
N ASP A 303 -8.14 -9.01 9.40
CA ASP A 303 -9.17 -9.52 10.32
C ASP A 303 -10.59 -9.34 9.78
N MET A 304 -10.86 -8.26 9.02
CA MET A 304 -12.15 -8.03 8.36
C MET A 304 -12.52 -9.17 7.40
N PHE A 305 -11.53 -9.73 6.72
CA PHE A 305 -11.73 -10.74 5.69
C PHE A 305 -11.43 -12.16 6.17
N ALA A 306 -10.92 -12.32 7.40
CA ALA A 306 -10.72 -13.64 7.97
C ALA A 306 -12.09 -14.35 8.10
N THR A 307 -12.23 -15.47 7.38
CA THR A 307 -13.36 -16.39 7.56
C THR A 307 -13.10 -17.16 8.86
N GLU A 308 -14.04 -17.14 9.79
CA GLU A 308 -13.97 -18.05 10.91
C GLU A 308 -14.17 -19.46 10.35
N GLU A 309 -13.13 -20.27 10.37
CA GLU A 309 -13.29 -21.72 10.24
C GLU A 309 -14.08 -22.17 11.48
N ILE A 310 -15.35 -22.52 11.24
CA ILE A 310 -16.23 -23.14 12.23
C ILE A 310 -15.92 -24.62 12.30
#